data_4efaa2833d3752ebcb8f0c4ca0c74460
#
_entry.id   4efaa2833d3752ebcb8f0c4ca0c74460
#
_cell.length_a   1.000
_cell.length_b   1.000
_cell.length_c   1.000
_cell.angle_alpha   90.00
_cell.angle_beta   90.00
_cell.angle_gamma   90.00
#
_symmetry.space_group_name_H-M   'P 1'
#
loop_
_entity.id
_entity.type
_entity.pdbx_description
1 polymer ?
#
loop_
_entity_poly.entity_id
_entity_poly.type
_entity_poly.pdbx_seq_one_letter_code
_entity_poly.pdbx_strand_id
1 'polypeptide(L)'
;MVSLEKNILPVIESVYGSLTHLEKKIADYFLSDEALTADLSAQAVSQKLYVSVPSLTRFAKKCGFSGYRQFIFEFQESSSESKNVSRDLTRNVLSDYGELLNKTFSLIDEEQFLRVGDMLNNAGRVYIYGQGSSGLEIGRAHV
;
A
#
# COMPACT_ATOMS: atom_id res chain seq x y z
N MET A 1 23.64 3.46 -13.72
CA MET A 1 22.97 2.63 -12.70
C MET A 1 21.78 3.43 -12.20
N VAL A 2 20.59 3.06 -12.62
CA VAL A 2 19.36 3.72 -12.15
C VAL A 2 19.17 3.26 -10.71
N SER A 3 19.36 4.16 -9.74
CA SER A 3 18.98 3.92 -8.36
C SER A 3 17.45 3.73 -8.34
N LEU A 4 17.00 2.54 -8.07
CA LEU A 4 15.59 2.26 -7.78
C LEU A 4 15.27 2.99 -6.47
N GLU A 5 14.68 4.18 -6.61
CA GLU A 5 14.19 4.98 -5.49
C GLU A 5 13.22 4.13 -4.69
N LYS A 6 13.65 3.71 -3.52
CA LYS A 6 12.83 2.95 -2.58
C LYS A 6 11.80 3.89 -1.97
N ASN A 7 10.59 3.91 -2.51
CA ASN A 7 9.48 4.51 -1.79
C ASN A 7 9.33 3.75 -0.45
N ILE A 8 9.50 4.46 0.66
CA ILE A 8 9.59 3.84 1.99
C ILE A 8 8.23 3.37 2.50
N LEU A 9 7.12 3.97 2.06
CA LEU A 9 5.79 3.61 2.51
C LEU A 9 5.43 2.15 2.18
N PRO A 10 5.61 1.65 0.93
CA PRO A 10 5.41 0.25 0.61
C PRO A 10 6.33 -0.70 1.38
N VAL A 11 7.53 -0.24 1.77
CA VAL A 11 8.44 -1.05 2.60
C VAL A 11 7.86 -1.24 4.00
N ILE A 12 7.33 -0.17 4.61
CA ILE A 12 6.67 -0.25 5.92
C ILE A 12 5.45 -1.18 5.85
N GLU A 13 4.61 -1.03 4.82
CA GLU A 13 3.42 -1.86 4.61
C GLU A 13 3.78 -3.34 4.45
N SER A 14 4.83 -3.65 3.69
CA SER A 14 5.26 -5.04 3.44
C SER A 14 5.69 -5.79 4.70
N VAL A 15 6.24 -5.10 5.69
CA VAL A 15 6.68 -5.70 6.96
C VAL A 15 5.64 -5.61 8.07
N TYR A 16 4.53 -4.87 7.86
CA TYR A 16 3.54 -4.54 8.87
C TYR A 16 2.97 -5.77 9.61
N GLY A 17 2.73 -6.86 8.88
CA GLY A 17 2.23 -8.12 9.46
C GLY A 17 3.18 -8.77 10.47
N SER A 18 4.49 -8.53 10.35
CA SER A 18 5.53 -9.10 11.21
C SER A 18 5.90 -8.19 12.41
N LEU A 19 5.32 -6.99 12.48
CA LEU A 19 5.62 -6.01 13.52
C LEU A 19 4.92 -6.35 14.83
N THR A 20 5.62 -6.11 15.95
CA THR A 20 5.02 -6.13 17.28
C THR A 20 4.05 -4.94 17.46
N HIS A 21 3.18 -4.98 18.46
CA HIS A 21 2.23 -3.90 18.74
C HIS A 21 2.92 -2.52 18.86
N LEU A 22 4.09 -2.46 19.50
CA LEU A 22 4.86 -1.23 19.64
C LEU A 22 5.43 -0.75 18.31
N GLU A 23 5.90 -1.66 17.48
CA GLU A 23 6.44 -1.34 16.16
C GLU A 23 5.32 -0.94 15.17
N LYS A 24 4.12 -1.51 15.30
CA LYS A 24 2.94 -1.07 14.54
C LYS A 24 2.58 0.37 14.84
N LYS A 25 2.63 0.78 16.11
CA LYS A 25 2.42 2.18 16.50
C LYS A 25 3.43 3.12 15.83
N ILE A 26 4.69 2.69 15.67
CA ILE A 26 5.70 3.45 14.95
C ILE A 26 5.37 3.46 13.45
N ALA A 27 5.00 2.32 12.87
CA ALA A 27 4.60 2.22 11.48
C ALA A 27 3.41 3.14 11.15
N ASP A 28 2.35 3.10 11.95
CA ASP A 28 1.14 3.91 11.78
C ASP A 28 1.46 5.41 11.77
N TYR A 29 2.39 5.84 12.63
CA TYR A 29 2.85 7.23 12.63
C TYR A 29 3.52 7.61 11.31
N PHE A 30 4.41 6.78 10.76
CA PHE A 30 5.10 7.07 9.50
C PHE A 30 4.20 6.89 8.27
N LEU A 31 3.11 6.14 8.38
CA LEU A 31 2.09 6.01 7.33
C LEU A 31 1.07 7.16 7.35
N SER A 32 1.05 7.97 8.42
CA SER A 32 0.17 9.13 8.52
C SER A 32 0.80 10.40 7.96
N ASP A 33 -0.03 11.36 7.55
CA ASP A 33 0.42 12.68 7.08
C ASP A 33 1.13 13.50 8.17
N GLU A 34 0.96 13.13 9.43
CA GLU A 34 1.54 13.82 10.57
C GLU A 34 3.08 13.77 10.56
N ALA A 35 3.66 12.66 10.07
CA ALA A 35 5.11 12.52 9.95
C ALA A 35 5.74 13.44 8.89
N LEU A 36 4.96 13.91 7.91
CA LEU A 36 5.47 14.73 6.81
C LEU A 36 5.92 16.13 7.23
N THR A 37 5.38 16.66 8.32
CA THR A 37 5.62 18.03 8.81
C THR A 37 6.25 18.10 10.19
N ALA A 38 6.48 16.93 10.84
CA ALA A 38 6.96 16.84 12.22
C ALA A 38 8.50 16.85 12.30
N ASP A 39 9.00 17.12 13.51
CA ASP A 39 10.39 16.84 13.85
C ASP A 39 10.59 15.33 13.97
N LEU A 40 11.34 14.76 13.02
CA LEU A 40 11.62 13.33 12.94
C LEU A 40 12.90 12.91 13.69
N SER A 41 13.45 13.78 14.54
CA SER A 41 14.57 13.38 15.40
C SER A 41 14.17 12.19 16.29
N ALA A 42 15.13 11.30 16.57
CA ALA A 42 14.84 10.12 17.40
C ALA A 42 14.28 10.48 18.78
N GLN A 43 14.67 11.61 19.33
CA GLN A 43 14.17 12.10 20.61
C GLN A 43 12.73 12.58 20.50
N ALA A 44 12.41 13.43 19.50
CA ALA A 44 11.06 13.95 19.31
C ALA A 44 10.06 12.80 19.06
N VAL A 45 10.39 11.89 18.15
CA VAL A 45 9.51 10.75 17.82
C VAL A 45 9.37 9.79 19.01
N SER A 46 10.45 9.52 19.76
CA SER A 46 10.38 8.66 20.94
C SER A 46 9.47 9.25 22.01
N GLN A 47 9.55 10.54 22.26
CA GLN A 47 8.69 11.25 23.23
C GLN A 47 7.23 11.27 22.75
N LYS A 48 6.99 11.61 21.49
CA LYS A 48 5.64 11.69 20.92
C LYS A 48 4.92 10.34 20.94
N LEU A 49 5.61 9.26 20.59
CA LEU A 49 5.03 7.92 20.55
C LEU A 49 5.14 7.16 21.88
N TYR A 50 5.80 7.73 22.88
CA TYR A 50 6.09 7.03 24.15
C TYR A 50 6.83 5.71 23.94
N VAL A 51 7.82 5.71 23.04
CA VAL A 51 8.67 4.55 22.73
C VAL A 51 10.14 4.87 23.03
N SER A 52 10.96 3.85 23.21
CA SER A 52 12.40 4.08 23.40
C SER A 52 13.13 4.29 22.06
N VAL A 53 14.21 5.06 22.05
CA VAL A 53 15.06 5.23 20.85
C VAL A 53 15.57 3.89 20.30
N PRO A 54 15.98 2.89 21.13
CA PRO A 54 16.29 1.56 20.63
C PRO A 54 15.14 0.86 19.90
N SER A 55 13.87 1.16 20.27
CA SER A 55 12.70 0.61 19.57
C SER A 55 12.56 1.18 18.16
N LEU A 56 12.81 2.48 17.98
CA LEU A 56 12.87 3.12 16.67
C LEU A 56 13.96 2.50 15.79
N THR A 57 15.12 2.22 16.37
CA THR A 57 16.24 1.57 15.66
C THR A 57 15.89 0.12 15.24
N ARG A 58 15.21 -0.64 16.11
CA ARG A 58 14.74 -2.00 15.77
C ARG A 58 13.70 -1.99 14.67
N PHE A 59 12.75 -1.08 14.74
CA PHE A 59 11.77 -0.88 13.69
C PHE A 59 12.44 -0.59 12.33
N ALA A 60 13.36 0.39 12.29
CA ALA A 60 14.10 0.72 11.08
C ALA A 60 14.87 -0.48 10.50
N LYS A 61 15.48 -1.31 11.35
CA LYS A 61 16.17 -2.54 10.93
C LYS A 61 15.19 -3.57 10.35
N LYS A 62 14.00 -3.72 10.90
CA LYS A 62 12.96 -4.59 10.32
C LYS A 62 12.47 -4.09 8.96
N CYS A 63 12.47 -2.78 8.73
CA CYS A 63 12.22 -2.19 7.42
C CYS A 63 13.42 -2.34 6.45
N GLY A 64 14.52 -3.01 6.86
CA GLY A 64 15.68 -3.26 6.01
C GLY A 64 16.75 -2.15 5.98
N PHE A 65 16.67 -1.19 6.90
CA PHE A 65 17.66 -0.12 7.03
C PHE A 65 18.72 -0.44 8.10
N SER A 66 19.89 0.17 7.99
CA SER A 66 20.97 -0.03 8.98
C SER A 66 20.62 0.52 10.37
N GLY A 67 19.70 1.48 10.44
CA GLY A 67 19.23 2.10 11.67
C GLY A 67 18.27 3.25 11.43
N TYR A 68 17.81 3.87 12.52
CA TYR A 68 16.79 4.93 12.47
C TYR A 68 17.23 6.15 11.66
N ARG A 69 18.52 6.54 11.72
CA ARG A 69 19.04 7.69 10.97
C ARG A 69 18.93 7.49 9.46
N GLN A 70 19.31 6.30 8.97
CA GLN A 70 19.17 5.98 7.55
C GLN A 70 17.70 5.93 7.14
N PHE A 71 16.85 5.31 7.95
CA PHE A 71 15.41 5.26 7.71
C PHE A 71 14.82 6.67 7.55
N ILE A 72 15.14 7.61 8.44
CA ILE A 72 14.64 9.00 8.36
C ILE A 72 15.17 9.71 7.13
N PHE A 73 16.43 9.52 6.78
CA PHE A 73 17.01 10.11 5.57
C PHE A 73 16.22 9.69 4.32
N GLU A 74 16.00 8.39 4.14
CA GLU A 74 15.22 7.84 3.02
C GLU A 74 13.75 8.28 3.06
N PHE A 75 13.15 8.38 4.26
CA PHE A 75 11.79 8.88 4.44
C PHE A 75 11.65 10.34 4.01
N GLN A 76 12.57 11.19 4.40
CA GLN A 76 12.58 12.61 4.01
C GLN A 76 12.86 12.80 2.52
N GLU A 77 13.78 12.04 1.94
CA GLU A 77 14.04 12.04 0.50
C GLU A 77 12.78 11.63 -0.27
N SER A 78 12.16 10.51 0.09
CA SER A 78 10.94 10.05 -0.57
C SER A 78 9.77 11.04 -0.42
N SER A 79 9.74 11.81 0.64
CA SER A 79 8.72 12.85 0.89
C SER A 79 9.02 14.17 0.16
N SER A 80 10.29 14.53 -0.02
CA SER A 80 10.71 15.77 -0.71
C SER A 80 10.63 15.67 -2.23
N GLU A 81 10.86 14.47 -2.78
CA GLU A 81 10.78 14.22 -4.23
C GLU A 81 9.35 14.17 -4.76
N SER A 82 8.32 14.13 -3.91
CA SER A 82 6.91 14.22 -4.37
C SER A 82 6.58 15.56 -5.06
N LYS A 83 7.57 16.42 -5.25
CA LYS A 83 7.45 17.71 -5.96
C LYS A 83 7.94 17.71 -7.41
N ASN A 84 8.38 16.58 -7.98
CA ASN A 84 8.87 16.55 -9.36
C ASN A 84 7.78 16.13 -10.36
N VAL A 85 7.72 16.86 -11.49
CA VAL A 85 6.71 16.79 -12.56
C VAL A 85 6.43 15.38 -13.10
N SER A 86 7.40 14.47 -13.09
CA SER A 86 7.22 13.08 -13.52
C SER A 86 6.36 12.26 -12.56
N ARG A 87 6.38 12.59 -11.26
CA ARG A 87 5.52 11.96 -10.25
C ARG A 87 4.09 12.49 -10.29
N ASP A 88 3.91 13.74 -10.69
CA ASP A 88 2.57 14.32 -10.84
C ASP A 88 1.80 13.59 -11.94
N LEU A 89 2.44 13.24 -13.05
CA LEU A 89 1.81 12.45 -14.10
C LEU A 89 1.41 11.05 -13.60
N THR A 90 2.32 10.35 -12.93
CA THR A 90 2.02 9.02 -12.36
C THR A 90 0.94 9.10 -11.28
N ARG A 91 0.99 10.11 -10.41
CA ARG A 91 -0.03 10.33 -9.38
C ARG A 91 -1.39 10.64 -9.99
N ASN A 92 -1.44 11.47 -11.02
CA ASN A 92 -2.69 11.79 -11.72
C ASN A 92 -3.29 10.53 -12.36
N VAL A 93 -2.47 9.73 -13.04
CA VAL A 93 -2.91 8.46 -13.63
C VAL A 93 -3.46 7.50 -12.54
N LEU A 94 -2.75 7.35 -11.42
CA LEU A 94 -3.21 6.50 -10.32
C LEU A 94 -4.48 7.06 -9.65
N SER A 95 -4.61 8.38 -9.53
CA SER A 95 -5.82 9.04 -9.05
C SER A 95 -7.01 8.78 -9.98
N ASP A 96 -6.80 8.90 -11.30
CA ASP A 96 -7.83 8.62 -12.31
C ASP A 96 -8.30 7.15 -12.25
N TYR A 97 -7.36 6.21 -12.06
CA TYR A 97 -7.72 4.81 -11.82
C TYR A 97 -8.49 4.62 -10.51
N GLY A 98 -8.12 5.31 -9.45
CA GLY A 98 -8.84 5.31 -8.17
C GLY A 98 -10.27 5.81 -8.32
N GLU A 99 -10.46 6.93 -9.04
CA GLU A 99 -11.81 7.44 -9.34
C GLU A 99 -12.62 6.45 -10.19
N LEU A 100 -12.01 5.84 -11.21
CA LEU A 100 -12.67 4.86 -12.06
C LEU A 100 -13.12 3.64 -11.25
N LEU A 101 -12.27 3.14 -10.35
CA LEU A 101 -12.62 2.04 -9.44
C LEU A 101 -13.77 2.44 -8.51
N ASN A 102 -13.73 3.62 -7.90
CA ASN A 102 -14.80 4.11 -7.03
C ASN A 102 -16.13 4.24 -7.79
N LYS A 103 -16.11 4.75 -9.01
CA LYS A 103 -17.30 4.79 -9.88
C LYS A 103 -17.79 3.39 -10.19
N THR A 104 -16.90 2.45 -10.47
CA THR A 104 -17.26 1.05 -10.73
C THR A 104 -17.93 0.44 -9.51
N PHE A 105 -17.35 0.62 -8.31
CA PHE A 105 -17.96 0.15 -7.06
C PHE A 105 -19.34 0.74 -6.80
N SER A 106 -19.56 2.01 -7.13
CA SER A 106 -20.87 2.65 -6.94
C SER A 106 -21.96 2.12 -7.90
N LEU A 107 -21.56 1.45 -8.98
CA LEU A 107 -22.47 0.83 -9.94
C LEU A 107 -22.75 -0.65 -9.64
N ILE A 108 -22.04 -1.24 -8.67
CA ILE A 108 -22.26 -2.63 -8.26
C ILE A 108 -23.59 -2.72 -7.50
N ASP A 109 -24.49 -3.52 -8.02
CA ASP A 109 -25.71 -3.92 -7.34
C ASP A 109 -25.44 -5.24 -6.60
N GLU A 110 -25.24 -5.14 -5.28
CA GLU A 110 -24.93 -6.30 -4.44
C GLU A 110 -26.03 -7.37 -4.51
N GLU A 111 -27.30 -6.99 -4.65
CA GLU A 111 -28.40 -7.93 -4.74
C GLU A 111 -28.34 -8.72 -6.05
N GLN A 112 -27.97 -8.08 -7.16
CA GLN A 112 -27.71 -8.77 -8.43
C GLN A 112 -26.51 -9.71 -8.33
N PHE A 113 -25.42 -9.29 -7.67
CA PHE A 113 -24.26 -10.11 -7.44
C PHE A 113 -24.58 -11.38 -6.66
N LEU A 114 -25.33 -11.26 -5.57
CA LEU A 114 -25.78 -12.42 -4.78
C LEU A 114 -26.67 -13.35 -5.59
N ARG A 115 -27.62 -12.80 -6.36
CA ARG A 115 -28.49 -13.60 -7.25
C ARG A 115 -27.70 -14.38 -8.29
N VAL A 116 -26.73 -13.75 -8.92
CA VAL A 116 -25.85 -14.45 -9.91
C VAL A 116 -25.00 -15.51 -9.22
N GLY A 117 -24.47 -15.22 -8.02
CA GLY A 117 -23.76 -16.21 -7.20
C GLY A 117 -24.60 -17.44 -6.88
N ASP A 118 -25.83 -17.24 -6.46
CA ASP A 118 -26.77 -18.32 -6.19
C ASP A 118 -27.11 -19.13 -7.45
N MET A 119 -27.32 -18.44 -8.57
CA MET A 119 -27.59 -19.12 -9.85
C MET A 119 -26.40 -19.99 -10.28
N LEU A 120 -25.17 -19.49 -10.14
CA LEU A 120 -23.96 -20.25 -10.46
C LEU A 120 -23.76 -21.46 -9.52
N ASN A 121 -24.00 -21.26 -8.23
CA ASN A 121 -23.83 -22.30 -7.21
C ASN A 121 -24.86 -23.43 -7.36
N ASN A 122 -26.06 -23.13 -7.86
CA ASN A 122 -27.13 -24.12 -8.06
C ASN A 122 -27.19 -24.68 -9.49
N ALA A 123 -26.35 -24.19 -10.40
CA ALA A 123 -26.34 -24.66 -11.78
C ALA A 123 -25.68 -26.04 -11.91
N GLY A 124 -26.35 -26.96 -12.56
CA GLY A 124 -25.74 -28.28 -12.87
C GLY A 124 -24.61 -28.20 -13.92
N ARG A 125 -24.61 -27.16 -14.73
CA ARG A 125 -23.52 -26.82 -15.68
C ARG A 125 -23.51 -25.32 -15.94
N VAL A 126 -22.28 -24.77 -16.06
CA VAL A 126 -22.04 -23.39 -16.44
C VAL A 126 -21.25 -23.40 -17.76
N TYR A 127 -21.71 -22.64 -18.76
CA TYR A 127 -21.00 -22.46 -20.03
C TYR A 127 -20.49 -21.04 -20.09
N ILE A 128 -19.17 -20.89 -20.32
CA ILE A 128 -18.52 -19.59 -20.43
C ILE A 128 -18.01 -19.42 -21.85
N TYR A 129 -18.40 -18.32 -22.50
CA TYR A 129 -18.00 -17.97 -23.85
C TYR A 129 -17.20 -16.68 -23.83
N GLY A 130 -16.07 -16.65 -24.52
CA GLY A 130 -15.24 -15.47 -24.65
C GLY A 130 -14.59 -15.41 -26.02
N GLN A 131 -14.31 -14.18 -26.49
CA GLN A 131 -13.62 -13.93 -27.76
C GLN A 131 -12.41 -13.02 -27.52
N GLY A 132 -11.31 -13.21 -28.26
CA GLY A 132 -10.10 -12.42 -28.11
C GLY A 132 -9.37 -12.69 -26.80
N SER A 133 -8.92 -11.63 -26.10
CA SER A 133 -8.21 -11.74 -24.82
C SER A 133 -9.03 -12.41 -23.71
N SER A 134 -10.36 -12.27 -23.73
CA SER A 134 -11.25 -12.93 -22.77
C SER A 134 -11.19 -14.46 -22.87
N GLY A 135 -10.90 -15.02 -24.03
CA GLY A 135 -10.71 -16.47 -24.20
C GLY A 135 -9.49 -17.01 -23.45
N LEU A 136 -8.42 -16.22 -23.33
CA LEU A 136 -7.22 -16.57 -22.56
C LEU A 136 -7.47 -16.58 -21.05
N GLU A 137 -8.27 -15.63 -20.56
CA GLU A 137 -8.64 -15.56 -19.14
C GLU A 137 -9.54 -16.72 -18.73
N ILE A 138 -10.48 -17.13 -19.59
CA ILE A 138 -11.33 -18.31 -19.36
C ILE A 138 -10.49 -19.59 -19.24
N GLY A 139 -9.45 -19.74 -20.07
CA GLY A 139 -8.55 -20.90 -20.02
C GLY A 139 -7.70 -21.01 -18.75
N ARG A 140 -7.57 -19.92 -17.97
CA ARG A 140 -6.85 -19.90 -16.68
C ARG A 140 -7.74 -20.22 -15.50
N ALA A 141 -9.05 -20.22 -15.66
CA ALA A 141 -10.03 -20.51 -14.61
C ALA A 141 -10.34 -22.02 -14.48
N HIS A 142 -9.36 -22.89 -14.75
CA HIS A 142 -9.50 -24.31 -14.46
C HIS A 142 -9.25 -24.56 -12.96
N VAL A 143 -10.30 -24.94 -12.28
CA VAL A 143 -10.26 -25.59 -10.96
C VAL A 143 -10.20 -27.11 -11.17
#